data_5770806975eea2c01b45c117536fd833
#
_entry.id   5770806975eea2c01b45c117536fd833
#
_cell.length_a   1.000
_cell.length_b   1.000
_cell.length_c   1.000
_cell.angle_alpha   90.00
_cell.angle_beta   90.00
_cell.angle_gamma   90.00
#
_symmetry.space_group_name_H-M   'P 1'
#
loop_
_entity.id
_entity.type
_entity.pdbx_description
1 polymer ?
#
loop_
_entity_poly.entity_id
_entity_poly.type
_entity_poly.pdbx_seq_one_letter_code
_entity_poly.pdbx_strand_id
1 'polypeptide(L)'
;MSTPRIAGAPISWGVCEVPGWGYQLDPAQVLREMREVGLAATEIGPEGFLPTAPAEMAKVLADHDLSAVGGFAPVLLHDRDHDPVPGISPILDGFVASGAEVLVLAAATGSDGYDSRPELDEQSWKTLLHNLDRLTDAAAERGIRAVVHPHVGTMIEQRDEVLRVLDGSAIPLCLDTGHLLIGGTDPVDLARQAPERITHVHLKDVDDALASRVRRGELTYTDGVKAGMYRPLGGGDVDIAGVTAILQRHGFDGWDVVEQDTILAEAPSDEGPVRDVRASVEYLRSVL
;
A
#
# COMPACT_ATOMS: atom_id res chain seq x y z
N MET A 1 -22.32 9.24 10.44
CA MET A 1 -20.98 8.73 10.16
C MET A 1 -21.16 7.56 9.20
N SER A 2 -20.37 7.46 8.14
CA SER A 2 -20.35 6.31 7.25
C SER A 2 -19.82 5.08 7.99
N THR A 3 -20.26 3.89 7.62
CA THR A 3 -19.67 2.64 8.15
C THR A 3 -18.22 2.55 7.68
N PRO A 4 -17.26 2.26 8.57
CA PRO A 4 -15.87 2.08 8.20
C PRO A 4 -15.69 1.01 7.11
N ARG A 5 -14.87 1.30 6.11
CA ARG A 5 -14.58 0.41 4.98
C ARG A 5 -13.22 -0.24 5.21
N ILE A 6 -13.22 -1.45 5.78
CA ILE A 6 -11.99 -2.18 6.12
C ILE A 6 -11.70 -3.23 5.04
N ALA A 7 -10.48 -3.22 4.53
CA ALA A 7 -9.97 -4.21 3.59
C ALA A 7 -8.64 -4.81 4.07
N GLY A 8 -8.18 -5.85 3.42
CA GLY A 8 -6.83 -6.39 3.60
C GLY A 8 -6.03 -6.33 2.32
N ALA A 9 -4.75 -6.68 2.41
CA ALA A 9 -3.88 -6.86 1.26
C ALA A 9 -3.06 -8.15 1.38
N PRO A 10 -2.78 -8.83 0.26
CA PRO A 10 -2.06 -10.11 0.25
C PRO A 10 -0.65 -10.05 0.86
N ILE A 11 -0.02 -8.88 0.90
CA ILE A 11 1.30 -8.69 1.52
C ILE A 11 1.32 -9.09 3.01
N SER A 12 0.19 -8.96 3.70
CA SER A 12 0.06 -9.41 5.09
C SER A 12 0.21 -10.92 5.24
N TRP A 13 0.05 -11.67 4.16
CA TRP A 13 0.27 -13.11 4.06
C TRP A 13 1.59 -13.47 3.38
N GLY A 14 2.50 -12.50 3.20
CA GLY A 14 3.80 -12.71 2.58
C GLY A 14 3.78 -12.73 1.05
N VAL A 15 2.66 -12.38 0.43
CA VAL A 15 2.54 -12.33 -1.03
C VAL A 15 3.07 -11.00 -1.54
N CYS A 16 4.14 -11.04 -2.35
CA CYS A 16 4.86 -9.85 -2.80
C CYS A 16 5.41 -10.07 -4.22
N GLU A 17 5.53 -8.98 -4.98
CA GLU A 17 6.08 -8.97 -6.34
C GLU A 17 7.62 -9.07 -6.38
N VAL A 18 8.29 -8.80 -5.25
CA VAL A 18 9.76 -8.79 -5.20
C VAL A 18 10.32 -10.19 -5.33
N PRO A 19 11.20 -10.46 -6.32
CA PRO A 19 11.82 -11.77 -6.46
C PRO A 19 12.59 -12.19 -5.20
N GLY A 20 12.31 -13.40 -4.71
CA GLY A 20 12.98 -13.92 -3.51
C GLY A 20 12.47 -13.35 -2.18
N TRP A 21 11.32 -12.68 -2.17
CA TRP A 21 10.70 -12.14 -0.94
C TRP A 21 10.47 -13.19 0.15
N GLY A 22 10.29 -14.44 -0.22
CA GLY A 22 10.06 -15.53 0.71
C GLY A 22 9.07 -16.54 0.16
N TYR A 23 8.56 -17.41 1.04
CA TYR A 23 7.53 -18.38 0.68
C TYR A 23 6.22 -17.66 0.35
N GLN A 24 5.65 -17.96 -0.80
CA GLN A 24 4.39 -17.38 -1.27
C GLN A 24 3.24 -18.33 -0.96
N LEU A 25 2.25 -17.85 -0.20
CA LEU A 25 1.05 -18.63 0.11
C LEU A 25 0.13 -18.77 -1.10
N ASP A 26 -0.59 -19.89 -1.14
CA ASP A 26 -1.59 -20.15 -2.18
C ASP A 26 -2.74 -19.11 -2.13
N PRO A 27 -3.14 -18.53 -3.28
CA PRO A 27 -4.19 -17.51 -3.31
C PRO A 27 -5.50 -17.94 -2.65
N ALA A 28 -5.95 -19.18 -2.87
CA ALA A 28 -7.20 -19.66 -2.29
C ALA A 28 -7.11 -19.78 -0.75
N GLN A 29 -5.93 -20.06 -0.21
CA GLN A 29 -5.69 -20.03 1.24
C GLN A 29 -5.80 -18.60 1.76
N VAL A 30 -5.09 -17.66 1.14
CA VAL A 30 -5.08 -16.25 1.57
C VAL A 30 -6.49 -15.66 1.55
N LEU A 31 -7.23 -15.84 0.46
CA LEU A 31 -8.60 -15.32 0.33
C LEU A 31 -9.56 -15.93 1.35
N ARG A 32 -9.45 -17.24 1.60
CA ARG A 32 -10.24 -17.91 2.65
C ARG A 32 -9.93 -17.32 4.03
N GLU A 33 -8.65 -17.16 4.37
CA GLU A 33 -8.22 -16.61 5.67
C GLU A 33 -8.64 -15.15 5.83
N MET A 34 -8.64 -14.33 4.77
CA MET A 34 -9.22 -12.98 4.77
C MET A 34 -10.69 -13.01 5.19
N ARG A 35 -11.48 -13.93 4.67
CA ARG A 35 -12.88 -14.10 5.08
C ARG A 35 -13.03 -14.57 6.53
N GLU A 36 -12.19 -15.50 6.97
CA GLU A 36 -12.20 -16.02 8.34
C GLU A 36 -11.94 -14.94 9.40
N VAL A 37 -11.09 -13.94 9.10
CA VAL A 37 -10.87 -12.78 9.97
C VAL A 37 -11.93 -11.67 9.80
N GLY A 38 -12.92 -11.91 8.93
CA GLY A 38 -14.07 -11.03 8.75
C GLY A 38 -13.83 -9.84 7.82
N LEU A 39 -12.85 -9.91 6.93
CA LEU A 39 -12.71 -8.95 5.84
C LEU A 39 -13.75 -9.21 4.76
N ALA A 40 -14.27 -8.16 4.15
CA ALA A 40 -15.21 -8.22 3.03
C ALA A 40 -14.61 -7.69 1.72
N ALA A 41 -13.39 -7.16 1.78
CA ALA A 41 -12.71 -6.57 0.64
C ALA A 41 -11.19 -6.78 0.75
N THR A 42 -10.52 -6.75 -0.40
CA THR A 42 -9.06 -6.89 -0.51
C THR A 42 -8.50 -6.04 -1.64
N GLU A 43 -7.26 -5.62 -1.51
CA GLU A 43 -6.46 -5.24 -2.67
C GLU A 43 -6.11 -6.48 -3.51
N ILE A 44 -5.92 -6.27 -4.82
CA ILE A 44 -5.77 -7.36 -5.80
C ILE A 44 -4.46 -8.12 -5.60
N GLY A 45 -3.44 -7.48 -4.99
CA GLY A 45 -2.11 -8.06 -4.85
C GLY A 45 -1.27 -8.00 -6.14
N PRO A 46 -0.08 -8.61 -6.13
CA PRO A 46 0.84 -8.55 -7.25
C PRO A 46 0.37 -9.41 -8.44
N GLU A 47 0.98 -9.15 -9.60
CA GLU A 47 0.74 -9.94 -10.80
C GLU A 47 0.97 -11.44 -10.54
N GLY A 48 0.04 -12.27 -10.98
CA GLY A 48 0.08 -13.72 -10.79
C GLY A 48 -0.52 -14.23 -9.48
N PHE A 49 -0.87 -13.36 -8.54
CA PHE A 49 -1.61 -13.77 -7.33
C PHE A 49 -3.06 -14.11 -7.67
N LEU A 50 -3.75 -13.26 -8.41
CA LEU A 50 -5.08 -13.52 -8.95
C LEU A 50 -5.01 -13.76 -10.47
N PRO A 51 -6.03 -14.37 -11.07
CA PRO A 51 -6.11 -14.49 -12.53
C PRO A 51 -5.99 -13.14 -13.24
N THR A 52 -5.25 -13.08 -14.33
CA THR A 52 -5.08 -11.85 -15.12
C THR A 52 -6.32 -11.49 -15.95
N ALA A 53 -7.16 -12.48 -16.29
CA ALA A 53 -8.44 -12.25 -16.98
C ALA A 53 -9.44 -11.62 -15.99
N PRO A 54 -9.95 -10.38 -16.25
CA PRO A 54 -10.75 -9.65 -15.28
C PRO A 54 -12.01 -10.38 -14.81
N ALA A 55 -12.69 -11.10 -15.73
CA ALA A 55 -13.89 -11.87 -15.38
C ALA A 55 -13.56 -13.07 -14.47
N GLU A 56 -12.41 -13.70 -14.66
CA GLU A 56 -11.94 -14.79 -13.79
C GLU A 56 -11.53 -14.27 -12.42
N MET A 57 -10.82 -13.13 -12.36
CA MET A 57 -10.47 -12.44 -11.13
C MET A 57 -11.73 -12.11 -10.32
N ALA A 58 -12.70 -11.45 -10.94
CA ALA A 58 -13.96 -11.10 -10.29
C ALA A 58 -14.70 -12.35 -9.76
N LYS A 59 -14.68 -13.44 -10.54
CA LYS A 59 -15.26 -14.71 -10.10
C LYS A 59 -14.54 -15.29 -8.89
N VAL A 60 -13.21 -15.34 -8.90
CA VAL A 60 -12.43 -15.85 -7.77
C VAL A 60 -12.71 -15.07 -6.49
N LEU A 61 -12.77 -13.74 -6.57
CA LEU A 61 -13.11 -12.90 -5.42
C LEU A 61 -14.54 -13.16 -4.94
N ALA A 62 -15.50 -13.24 -5.86
CA ALA A 62 -16.91 -13.53 -5.53
C ALA A 62 -17.08 -14.92 -4.89
N ASP A 63 -16.36 -15.95 -5.36
CA ASP A 63 -16.38 -17.31 -4.80
C ASP A 63 -15.88 -17.32 -3.33
N HIS A 64 -15.14 -16.28 -2.91
CA HIS A 64 -14.68 -16.09 -1.52
C HIS A 64 -15.45 -14.97 -0.79
N ASP A 65 -16.57 -14.45 -1.34
CA ASP A 65 -17.32 -13.32 -0.77
C ASP A 65 -16.45 -12.07 -0.52
N LEU A 66 -15.47 -11.80 -1.36
CA LEU A 66 -14.60 -10.62 -1.30
C LEU A 66 -14.87 -9.67 -2.47
N SER A 67 -14.75 -8.37 -2.21
CA SER A 67 -14.76 -7.32 -3.24
C SER A 67 -13.34 -6.81 -3.50
N ALA A 68 -13.05 -6.43 -4.75
CA ALA A 68 -11.81 -5.74 -5.07
C ALA A 68 -11.88 -4.28 -4.60
N VAL A 69 -10.82 -3.80 -3.95
CA VAL A 69 -10.65 -2.38 -3.56
C VAL A 69 -9.87 -1.62 -4.62
N GLY A 70 -8.75 -2.16 -5.02
CA GLY A 70 -7.76 -1.55 -5.87
C GLY A 70 -6.51 -2.41 -5.90
N GLY A 71 -5.38 -1.80 -6.20
CA GLY A 71 -4.13 -2.52 -6.17
C GLY A 71 -2.92 -1.62 -6.33
N PHE A 72 -1.83 -2.11 -5.79
CA PHE A 72 -0.52 -1.50 -5.85
C PHE A 72 0.07 -1.63 -7.26
N ALA A 73 0.60 -0.53 -7.78
CA ALA A 73 1.24 -0.47 -9.09
C ALA A 73 2.57 0.31 -8.99
N PRO A 74 3.72 -0.39 -8.99
CA PRO A 74 5.02 0.26 -9.10
C PRO A 74 5.23 0.74 -10.53
N VAL A 75 5.45 2.04 -10.72
CA VAL A 75 5.57 2.69 -12.03
C VAL A 75 6.82 3.55 -12.10
N LEU A 76 7.59 3.41 -13.18
CA LEU A 76 8.72 4.29 -13.46
C LEU A 76 8.22 5.66 -13.92
N LEU A 77 8.38 6.67 -13.07
CA LEU A 77 7.78 8.00 -13.27
C LEU A 77 8.80 9.09 -13.63
N HIS A 78 10.06 8.92 -13.28
CA HIS A 78 11.07 9.96 -13.33
C HIS A 78 11.94 9.94 -14.63
N ASP A 79 11.77 8.89 -15.43
CA ASP A 79 12.50 8.75 -16.71
C ASP A 79 11.77 9.56 -17.81
N ARG A 80 12.51 10.46 -18.46
CA ARG A 80 11.99 11.33 -19.53
C ARG A 80 11.72 10.60 -20.84
N ASP A 81 12.37 9.48 -21.03
CA ASP A 81 12.26 8.68 -22.25
C ASP A 81 11.20 7.57 -22.11
N HIS A 82 10.58 7.46 -20.92
CA HIS A 82 9.54 6.49 -20.61
C HIS A 82 8.15 7.16 -20.48
N ASP A 83 7.18 6.68 -21.26
CA ASP A 83 5.77 7.05 -21.10
C ASP A 83 5.04 6.01 -20.23
N PRO A 84 4.62 6.34 -18.99
CA PRO A 84 3.99 5.38 -18.10
C PRO A 84 2.53 5.06 -18.45
N VAL A 85 1.83 5.92 -19.19
CA VAL A 85 0.39 5.80 -19.44
C VAL A 85 0.02 4.51 -20.20
N PRO A 86 0.72 4.10 -21.26
CA PRO A 86 0.40 2.84 -21.93
C PRO A 86 0.54 1.61 -21.04
N GLY A 87 1.54 1.62 -20.13
CA GLY A 87 1.79 0.51 -19.21
C GLY A 87 0.70 0.31 -18.15
N ILE A 88 0.06 1.39 -17.70
CA ILE A 88 -0.99 1.31 -16.69
C ILE A 88 -2.37 0.97 -17.27
N SER A 89 -2.59 1.16 -18.57
CA SER A 89 -3.91 0.96 -19.19
C SER A 89 -4.48 -0.44 -18.99
N PRO A 90 -3.74 -1.55 -19.15
CA PRO A 90 -4.26 -2.89 -18.89
C PRO A 90 -4.67 -3.11 -17.43
N ILE A 91 -3.94 -2.50 -16.48
CA ILE A 91 -4.27 -2.56 -15.04
C ILE A 91 -5.59 -1.85 -14.78
N LEU A 92 -5.77 -0.65 -15.34
CA LEU A 92 -7.02 0.11 -15.21
C LEU A 92 -8.21 -0.63 -15.84
N ASP A 93 -8.03 -1.26 -16.99
CA ASP A 93 -9.08 -2.06 -17.63
C ASP A 93 -9.46 -3.28 -16.76
N GLY A 94 -8.48 -3.91 -16.11
CA GLY A 94 -8.67 -4.95 -15.11
C GLY A 94 -9.46 -4.46 -13.89
N PHE A 95 -9.14 -3.27 -13.39
CA PHE A 95 -9.84 -2.65 -12.25
C PHE A 95 -11.30 -2.35 -12.58
N VAL A 96 -11.57 -1.72 -13.73
CA VAL A 96 -12.94 -1.46 -14.16
C VAL A 96 -13.76 -2.75 -14.19
N ALA A 97 -13.20 -3.82 -14.77
CA ALA A 97 -13.92 -5.08 -14.92
C ALA A 97 -14.10 -5.86 -13.61
N SER A 98 -13.21 -5.69 -12.62
CA SER A 98 -13.32 -6.30 -11.29
C SER A 98 -14.09 -5.44 -10.28
N GLY A 99 -14.44 -4.20 -10.64
CA GLY A 99 -15.10 -3.26 -9.74
C GLY A 99 -14.16 -2.62 -8.72
N ALA A 100 -12.84 -2.68 -8.93
CA ALA A 100 -11.86 -1.98 -8.11
C ALA A 100 -11.95 -0.46 -8.32
N GLU A 101 -11.74 0.31 -7.26
CA GLU A 101 -11.98 1.75 -7.24
C GLU A 101 -10.67 2.58 -7.19
N VAL A 102 -9.56 1.97 -6.74
CA VAL A 102 -8.34 2.71 -6.39
C VAL A 102 -7.10 2.14 -7.07
N LEU A 103 -6.34 3.02 -7.74
CA LEU A 103 -5.00 2.72 -8.25
C LEU A 103 -3.97 3.30 -7.27
N VAL A 104 -3.25 2.42 -6.59
CA VAL A 104 -2.20 2.79 -5.62
C VAL A 104 -0.85 2.83 -6.32
N LEU A 105 -0.40 4.04 -6.70
CA LEU A 105 0.85 4.26 -7.44
C LEU A 105 2.04 4.35 -6.51
N ALA A 106 3.08 3.56 -6.75
CA ALA A 106 4.40 3.74 -6.15
C ALA A 106 5.41 4.18 -7.21
N ALA A 107 6.24 5.16 -6.89
CA ALA A 107 7.24 5.70 -7.81
C ALA A 107 8.47 4.80 -7.86
N ALA A 108 8.42 3.75 -8.70
CA ALA A 108 9.49 2.76 -8.83
C ALA A 108 10.83 3.39 -9.21
N THR A 109 11.92 2.77 -8.73
CA THR A 109 13.29 3.19 -9.06
C THR A 109 13.76 2.73 -10.44
N GLY A 110 13.13 1.69 -10.98
CA GLY A 110 13.60 0.95 -12.16
C GLY A 110 14.56 -0.20 -11.83
N SER A 111 14.79 -0.45 -10.54
CA SER A 111 15.58 -1.59 -10.03
C SER A 111 14.68 -2.52 -9.22
N ASP A 112 15.10 -3.80 -9.09
CA ASP A 112 14.38 -4.76 -8.27
C ASP A 112 14.55 -4.49 -6.77
N GLY A 113 13.47 -4.71 -6.01
CA GLY A 113 13.46 -4.63 -4.56
C GLY A 113 13.43 -3.21 -4.00
N TYR A 114 13.54 -3.11 -2.66
CA TYR A 114 13.33 -1.88 -1.90
C TYR A 114 14.52 -1.50 -1.02
N ASP A 115 15.69 -2.10 -1.24
CA ASP A 115 16.87 -1.88 -0.39
C ASP A 115 17.80 -0.76 -0.88
N SER A 116 17.54 -0.19 -2.07
CA SER A 116 18.32 0.90 -2.64
C SER A 116 17.52 1.74 -3.61
N ARG A 117 17.87 3.02 -3.71
CA ARG A 117 17.26 3.96 -4.65
C ARG A 117 18.26 5.01 -5.13
N PRO A 118 18.15 5.50 -6.37
CA PRO A 118 18.97 6.62 -6.86
C PRO A 118 18.46 7.95 -6.30
N GLU A 119 19.30 8.97 -6.36
CA GLU A 119 18.87 10.36 -6.17
C GLU A 119 18.36 10.95 -7.50
N LEU A 120 17.29 11.74 -7.43
CA LEU A 120 16.73 12.43 -8.58
C LEU A 120 17.23 13.86 -8.68
N ASP A 121 17.62 14.27 -9.89
CA ASP A 121 17.82 15.68 -10.20
C ASP A 121 16.50 16.43 -10.34
N GLU A 122 16.58 17.78 -10.40
CA GLU A 122 15.41 18.64 -10.51
C GLU A 122 14.56 18.37 -11.76
N GLN A 123 15.18 17.92 -12.84
CA GLN A 123 14.44 17.63 -14.07
C GLN A 123 13.70 16.29 -13.97
N SER A 124 14.31 15.29 -13.39
CA SER A 124 13.67 13.99 -13.11
C SER A 124 12.49 14.15 -12.14
N TRP A 125 12.62 15.02 -11.11
CA TRP A 125 11.51 15.38 -10.25
C TRP A 125 10.34 16.03 -10.99
N LYS A 126 10.61 16.98 -11.90
CA LYS A 126 9.55 17.58 -12.73
C LYS A 126 8.85 16.55 -13.60
N THR A 127 9.61 15.60 -14.16
CA THR A 127 9.06 14.51 -14.95
C THR A 127 8.17 13.61 -14.10
N LEU A 128 8.62 13.24 -12.89
CA LEU A 128 7.86 12.42 -11.95
C LEU A 128 6.53 13.08 -11.59
N LEU A 129 6.54 14.34 -11.16
CA LEU A 129 5.33 15.07 -10.79
C LEU A 129 4.35 15.20 -11.97
N HIS A 130 4.85 15.53 -13.16
CA HIS A 130 4.05 15.59 -14.37
C HIS A 130 3.41 14.22 -14.71
N ASN A 131 4.17 13.14 -14.58
CA ASN A 131 3.64 11.80 -14.84
C ASN A 131 2.63 11.34 -13.80
N LEU A 132 2.74 11.76 -12.53
CA LEU A 132 1.70 11.53 -11.52
C LEU A 132 0.36 12.17 -11.95
N ASP A 133 0.39 13.43 -12.42
CA ASP A 133 -0.83 14.11 -12.88
C ASP A 133 -1.42 13.42 -14.12
N ARG A 134 -0.59 13.01 -15.09
CA ARG A 134 -1.04 12.27 -16.28
C ARG A 134 -1.70 10.93 -15.94
N LEU A 135 -1.15 10.20 -14.98
CA LEU A 135 -1.73 8.92 -14.53
C LEU A 135 -3.01 9.14 -13.74
N THR A 136 -3.10 10.24 -12.98
CA THR A 136 -4.33 10.64 -12.30
C THR A 136 -5.45 10.88 -13.30
N ASP A 137 -5.18 11.64 -14.37
CA ASP A 137 -6.14 11.90 -15.44
C ASP A 137 -6.56 10.61 -16.16
N ALA A 138 -5.60 9.75 -16.52
CA ALA A 138 -5.88 8.48 -17.20
C ALA A 138 -6.73 7.51 -16.35
N ALA A 139 -6.53 7.49 -15.03
CA ALA A 139 -7.36 6.72 -14.09
C ALA A 139 -8.77 7.32 -13.97
N ALA A 140 -8.85 8.65 -13.83
CA ALA A 140 -10.13 9.36 -13.71
C ALA A 140 -11.02 9.19 -14.95
N GLU A 141 -10.46 9.14 -16.17
CA GLU A 141 -11.20 8.83 -17.40
C GLU A 141 -11.91 7.47 -17.36
N ARG A 142 -11.44 6.55 -16.51
CA ARG A 142 -12.04 5.23 -16.30
C ARG A 142 -12.86 5.12 -15.01
N GLY A 143 -13.04 6.24 -14.29
CA GLY A 143 -13.76 6.28 -13.02
C GLY A 143 -12.97 5.68 -11.85
N ILE A 144 -11.65 5.53 -11.99
CA ILE A 144 -10.74 5.02 -10.96
C ILE A 144 -10.01 6.19 -10.31
N ARG A 145 -9.88 6.17 -9.00
CA ARG A 145 -9.10 7.14 -8.24
C ARG A 145 -7.65 6.69 -8.17
N ALA A 146 -6.73 7.45 -8.75
CA ALA A 146 -5.31 7.25 -8.49
C ALA A 146 -4.92 7.94 -7.19
N VAL A 147 -4.06 7.27 -6.42
CA VAL A 147 -3.40 7.79 -5.23
C VAL A 147 -1.92 7.51 -5.32
N VAL A 148 -1.07 8.41 -4.83
CA VAL A 148 0.36 8.11 -4.70
C VAL A 148 0.66 7.58 -3.31
N HIS A 149 1.45 6.52 -3.27
CA HIS A 149 1.84 5.81 -2.07
C HIS A 149 3.34 6.06 -1.80
N PRO A 150 3.68 6.91 -0.82
CA PRO A 150 5.05 7.00 -0.33
C PRO A 150 5.49 5.65 0.24
N HIS A 151 6.53 5.07 -0.33
CA HIS A 151 6.97 3.72 0.01
C HIS A 151 8.49 3.66 0.13
N VAL A 152 9.00 2.96 1.15
CA VAL A 152 10.43 2.73 1.35
C VAL A 152 11.04 2.07 0.11
N GLY A 153 12.23 2.56 -0.30
CA GLY A 153 12.92 2.05 -1.49
C GLY A 153 12.34 2.52 -2.82
N THR A 154 11.38 3.47 -2.82
CA THR A 154 10.88 4.13 -4.04
C THR A 154 11.38 5.57 -4.15
N MET A 155 11.03 6.26 -5.22
CA MET A 155 11.45 7.66 -5.42
C MET A 155 10.67 8.66 -4.54
N ILE A 156 9.63 8.21 -3.81
CA ILE A 156 8.87 9.00 -2.84
C ILE A 156 8.85 8.21 -1.53
N GLU A 157 9.82 8.50 -0.65
CA GLU A 157 10.01 7.82 0.63
C GLU A 157 10.12 8.80 1.79
N GLN A 158 11.06 9.76 1.66
CA GLN A 158 11.41 10.67 2.74
C GLN A 158 10.43 11.84 2.85
N ARG A 159 10.42 12.47 4.04
CA ARG A 159 9.52 13.59 4.33
C ARG A 159 9.56 14.69 3.27
N ASP A 160 10.74 15.13 2.86
CA ASP A 160 10.88 16.23 1.90
C ASP A 160 10.33 15.85 0.52
N GLU A 161 10.42 14.58 0.16
CA GLU A 161 9.87 14.04 -1.09
C GLU A 161 8.33 13.99 -1.05
N VAL A 162 7.76 13.57 0.09
CA VAL A 162 6.31 13.60 0.32
C VAL A 162 5.78 15.04 0.24
N LEU A 163 6.45 15.98 0.89
CA LEU A 163 6.08 17.41 0.83
C LEU A 163 6.21 17.96 -0.59
N ARG A 164 7.24 17.55 -1.33
CA ARG A 164 7.41 17.94 -2.73
C ARG A 164 6.28 17.46 -3.63
N VAL A 165 5.74 16.27 -3.39
CA VAL A 165 4.55 15.79 -4.09
C VAL A 165 3.32 16.61 -3.71
N LEU A 166 3.11 16.90 -2.43
CA LEU A 166 1.98 17.72 -1.98
C LEU A 166 1.97 19.11 -2.60
N ASP A 167 3.15 19.70 -2.79
CA ASP A 167 3.31 21.04 -3.35
C ASP A 167 3.26 21.05 -4.89
N GLY A 168 3.69 19.96 -5.54
CA GLY A 168 3.96 19.93 -6.98
C GLY A 168 2.98 19.11 -7.82
N SER A 169 2.04 18.38 -7.21
CA SER A 169 1.02 17.57 -7.90
C SER A 169 -0.30 17.63 -7.17
N ALA A 170 -1.40 17.48 -7.89
CA ALA A 170 -2.74 17.40 -7.32
C ALA A 170 -3.16 15.98 -6.90
N ILE A 171 -2.35 14.97 -7.19
CA ILE A 171 -2.68 13.57 -6.88
C ILE A 171 -2.96 13.38 -5.39
N PRO A 172 -4.05 12.70 -5.01
CA PRO A 172 -4.29 12.32 -3.62
C PRO A 172 -3.22 11.34 -3.09
N LEU A 173 -3.12 11.25 -1.77
CA LEU A 173 -2.21 10.32 -1.10
C LEU A 173 -2.93 9.03 -0.68
N CYS A 174 -2.23 7.91 -0.81
CA CYS A 174 -2.36 6.78 0.08
C CYS A 174 -1.49 7.05 1.30
N LEU A 175 -2.10 7.30 2.45
CA LEU A 175 -1.36 7.44 3.70
C LEU A 175 -1.02 6.04 4.21
N ASP A 176 0.25 5.62 4.04
CA ASP A 176 0.75 4.40 4.66
C ASP A 176 1.47 4.74 5.96
N THR A 177 0.93 4.29 7.08
CA THR A 177 1.42 4.66 8.40
C THR A 177 2.80 4.10 8.70
N GLY A 178 3.12 2.91 8.20
CA GLY A 178 4.42 2.27 8.41
C GLY A 178 5.52 2.85 7.53
N HIS A 179 5.29 2.91 6.21
CA HIS A 179 6.28 3.45 5.28
C HIS A 179 6.61 4.91 5.56
N LEU A 180 5.62 5.72 5.92
CA LEU A 180 5.84 7.11 6.32
C LEU A 180 6.73 7.22 7.56
N LEU A 181 6.45 6.43 8.61
CA LEU A 181 7.28 6.44 9.82
C LEU A 181 8.71 6.00 9.52
N ILE A 182 8.89 4.92 8.75
CA ILE A 182 10.22 4.43 8.35
C ILE A 182 10.96 5.51 7.53
N GLY A 183 10.30 6.19 6.60
CA GLY A 183 10.83 7.29 5.79
C GLY A 183 11.04 8.60 6.56
N GLY A 184 10.69 8.65 7.86
CA GLY A 184 10.90 9.83 8.71
C GLY A 184 9.79 10.87 8.66
N THR A 185 8.61 10.51 8.14
CA THR A 185 7.40 11.32 8.18
C THR A 185 6.47 10.82 9.28
N ASP A 186 6.10 11.66 10.24
CA ASP A 186 5.06 11.31 11.22
C ASP A 186 3.70 11.24 10.53
N PRO A 187 3.02 10.07 10.50
CA PRO A 187 1.74 9.92 9.81
C PRO A 187 0.61 10.74 10.46
N VAL A 188 0.67 10.97 11.77
CA VAL A 188 -0.30 11.82 12.48
C VAL A 188 -0.16 13.27 12.07
N ASP A 189 1.08 13.77 11.97
CA ASP A 189 1.35 15.13 11.54
C ASP A 189 0.95 15.33 10.07
N LEU A 190 1.23 14.36 9.20
CA LEU A 190 0.80 14.40 7.80
C LEU A 190 -0.73 14.40 7.68
N ALA A 191 -1.43 13.56 8.45
CA ALA A 191 -2.89 13.52 8.48
C ALA A 191 -3.51 14.84 8.98
N ARG A 192 -2.83 15.58 9.88
CA ARG A 192 -3.27 16.92 10.31
C ARG A 192 -2.99 17.98 9.27
N GLN A 193 -1.85 17.88 8.57
CA GLN A 193 -1.39 18.89 7.61
C GLN A 193 -2.22 18.89 6.33
N ALA A 194 -2.61 17.72 5.83
CA ALA A 194 -3.24 17.57 4.53
C ALA A 194 -4.36 16.50 4.52
N PRO A 195 -5.34 16.56 5.46
CA PRO A 195 -6.36 15.51 5.57
C PRO A 195 -7.20 15.36 4.31
N GLU A 196 -7.45 16.44 3.58
CA GLU A 196 -8.22 16.45 2.34
C GLU A 196 -7.49 15.79 1.15
N ARG A 197 -6.18 15.62 1.26
CA ARG A 197 -5.35 14.94 0.25
C ARG A 197 -5.32 13.42 0.46
N ILE A 198 -5.76 12.92 1.62
CA ILE A 198 -5.72 11.49 1.97
C ILE A 198 -7.07 10.88 1.60
N THR A 199 -7.07 9.99 0.61
CA THR A 199 -8.28 9.34 0.11
C THR A 199 -8.21 7.82 0.12
N HIS A 200 -7.07 7.27 0.54
CA HIS A 200 -6.82 5.85 0.76
C HIS A 200 -5.81 5.69 1.88
N VAL A 201 -5.87 4.61 2.63
CA VAL A 201 -5.00 4.40 3.79
C VAL A 201 -4.52 2.96 3.84
N HIS A 202 -3.21 2.77 3.98
CA HIS A 202 -2.59 1.52 4.40
C HIS A 202 -2.20 1.65 5.87
N LEU A 203 -2.81 0.84 6.70
CA LEU A 203 -2.54 0.82 8.14
C LEU A 203 -1.52 -0.27 8.43
N LYS A 204 -0.31 0.17 8.72
CA LYS A 204 0.83 -0.65 9.14
C LYS A 204 1.34 -0.14 10.47
N ASP A 205 1.58 -1.03 11.41
CA ASP A 205 2.22 -0.69 12.68
C ASP A 205 3.65 -1.22 12.71
N VAL A 206 4.57 -0.46 13.26
CA VAL A 206 6.00 -0.77 13.23
C VAL A 206 6.68 -0.55 14.57
N ASP A 207 7.74 -1.31 14.82
CA ASP A 207 8.70 -1.11 15.88
C ASP A 207 9.64 0.05 15.46
N ASP A 208 9.53 1.22 16.12
CA ASP A 208 10.31 2.41 15.75
C ASP A 208 11.82 2.22 15.97
N ALA A 209 12.25 1.36 16.88
CA ALA A 209 13.66 1.07 17.07
C ALA A 209 14.24 0.36 15.83
N LEU A 210 13.53 -0.59 15.24
CA LEU A 210 13.91 -1.24 13.99
C LEU A 210 13.77 -0.29 12.80
N ALA A 211 12.66 0.44 12.69
CA ALA A 211 12.43 1.45 11.65
C ALA A 211 13.56 2.51 11.64
N SER A 212 13.96 2.99 12.80
CA SER A 212 15.07 3.93 12.94
C SER A 212 16.41 3.36 12.47
N ARG A 213 16.66 2.06 12.62
CA ARG A 213 17.88 1.40 12.11
C ARG A 213 17.86 1.31 10.59
N VAL A 214 16.72 1.02 9.99
CA VAL A 214 16.55 1.02 8.52
C VAL A 214 16.79 2.43 7.99
N ARG A 215 16.15 3.46 8.56
CA ARG A 215 16.32 4.87 8.17
C ARG A 215 17.76 5.35 8.23
N ARG A 216 18.55 4.86 9.21
CA ARG A 216 19.99 5.18 9.31
C ARG A 216 20.89 4.31 8.43
N GLY A 217 20.35 3.37 7.65
CA GLY A 217 21.12 2.46 6.82
C GLY A 217 21.90 1.40 7.61
N GLU A 218 21.56 1.15 8.88
CA GLU A 218 22.15 0.09 9.71
C GLU A 218 21.57 -1.29 9.38
N LEU A 219 20.38 -1.33 8.81
CA LEU A 219 19.70 -2.49 8.25
C LEU A 219 19.17 -2.14 6.86
N THR A 220 19.12 -3.10 5.96
CA THR A 220 18.32 -2.98 4.76
C THR A 220 16.83 -3.04 5.13
N TYR A 221 15.96 -2.56 4.25
CA TYR A 221 14.52 -2.67 4.46
C TYR A 221 14.09 -4.14 4.59
N THR A 222 14.58 -4.99 3.68
CA THR A 222 14.29 -6.43 3.69
C THR A 222 14.75 -7.10 4.99
N ASP A 223 15.91 -6.74 5.54
CA ASP A 223 16.39 -7.26 6.82
C ASP A 223 15.56 -6.74 8.00
N GLY A 224 15.08 -5.51 7.94
CA GLY A 224 14.14 -4.93 8.90
C GLY A 224 12.83 -5.73 8.95
N VAL A 225 12.24 -6.03 7.79
CA VAL A 225 11.03 -6.87 7.69
C VAL A 225 11.28 -8.26 8.28
N LYS A 226 12.38 -8.93 7.90
CA LYS A 226 12.77 -10.25 8.45
C LYS A 226 12.98 -10.23 9.95
N ALA A 227 13.45 -9.11 10.50
CA ALA A 227 13.64 -8.93 11.94
C ALA A 227 12.33 -8.66 12.70
N GLY A 228 11.18 -8.61 12.01
CA GLY A 228 9.87 -8.35 12.60
C GLY A 228 9.62 -6.87 12.89
N MET A 229 10.09 -5.98 12.02
CA MET A 229 9.84 -4.55 12.12
C MET A 229 8.35 -4.21 12.08
N TYR A 230 7.58 -4.91 11.24
CA TYR A 230 6.13 -4.75 11.21
C TYR A 230 5.47 -5.55 12.33
N ARG A 231 4.48 -4.94 12.95
CA ARG A 231 3.71 -5.48 14.08
C ARG A 231 2.22 -5.52 13.74
N PRO A 232 1.43 -6.40 14.36
CA PRO A 232 -0.01 -6.25 14.35
C PRO A 232 -0.42 -4.86 14.84
N LEU A 233 -1.48 -4.28 14.27
CA LEU A 233 -1.97 -2.96 14.66
C LEU A 233 -2.22 -2.88 16.18
N GLY A 234 -1.72 -1.82 16.79
CA GLY A 234 -1.72 -1.62 18.25
C GLY A 234 -0.60 -2.34 19.00
N GLY A 235 0.25 -3.07 18.30
CA GLY A 235 1.42 -3.76 18.86
C GLY A 235 2.76 -3.10 18.58
N GLY A 236 2.79 -2.03 17.78
CA GLY A 236 3.95 -1.22 17.46
C GLY A 236 3.90 0.18 18.09
N ASP A 237 4.60 1.10 17.46
CA ASP A 237 4.80 2.46 17.97
C ASP A 237 4.02 3.53 17.19
N VAL A 238 3.25 3.15 16.14
CA VAL A 238 2.45 4.10 15.36
C VAL A 238 1.15 4.45 16.08
N ASP A 239 0.82 5.73 16.18
CA ASP A 239 -0.47 6.17 16.71
C ASP A 239 -1.61 5.98 15.66
N ILE A 240 -1.94 4.72 15.40
CA ILE A 240 -3.02 4.33 14.47
C ILE A 240 -4.36 4.99 14.86
N ALA A 241 -4.68 4.99 16.16
CA ALA A 241 -5.92 5.59 16.66
C ALA A 241 -5.95 7.10 16.42
N GLY A 242 -4.81 7.78 16.57
CA GLY A 242 -4.67 9.21 16.28
C GLY A 242 -4.88 9.54 14.80
N VAL A 243 -4.30 8.73 13.90
CA VAL A 243 -4.49 8.88 12.44
C VAL A 243 -5.96 8.68 12.07
N THR A 244 -6.56 7.57 12.45
CA THR A 244 -7.96 7.25 12.11
C THR A 244 -8.93 8.30 12.67
N ALA A 245 -8.73 8.77 13.91
CA ALA A 245 -9.56 9.81 14.51
C ALA A 245 -9.45 11.16 13.79
N ILE A 246 -8.28 11.52 13.24
CA ILE A 246 -8.11 12.74 12.45
C ILE A 246 -8.88 12.60 11.14
N LEU A 247 -8.67 11.53 10.40
CA LEU A 247 -9.30 11.30 9.10
C LEU A 247 -10.83 11.24 9.20
N GLN A 248 -11.37 10.54 10.22
CA GLN A 248 -12.81 10.50 10.47
C GLN A 248 -13.41 11.88 10.74
N ARG A 249 -12.73 12.73 11.53
CA ARG A 249 -13.19 14.12 11.78
C ARG A 249 -13.22 14.98 10.52
N HIS A 250 -12.39 14.65 9.52
CA HIS A 250 -12.35 15.34 8.24
C HIS A 250 -13.21 14.66 7.16
N GLY A 251 -14.01 13.65 7.55
CA GLY A 251 -14.97 13.02 6.64
C GLY A 251 -14.36 12.01 5.68
N PHE A 252 -13.24 11.38 6.05
CA PHE A 252 -12.64 10.29 5.25
C PHE A 252 -13.69 9.22 4.95
N ASP A 253 -13.82 8.88 3.68
CA ASP A 253 -14.76 7.90 3.13
C ASP A 253 -14.08 6.80 2.29
N GLY A 254 -12.74 6.79 2.32
CA GLY A 254 -11.89 5.82 1.63
C GLY A 254 -11.86 4.45 2.32
N TRP A 255 -10.89 3.65 1.93
CA TRP A 255 -10.63 2.35 2.53
C TRP A 255 -9.51 2.42 3.57
N ASP A 256 -9.73 1.79 4.72
CA ASP A 256 -8.72 1.46 5.71
C ASP A 256 -8.21 0.05 5.38
N VAL A 257 -7.07 -0.06 4.70
CA VAL A 257 -6.48 -1.34 4.33
C VAL A 257 -5.51 -1.79 5.42
N VAL A 258 -5.77 -2.93 6.02
CA VAL A 258 -4.88 -3.55 7.01
C VAL A 258 -3.73 -4.21 6.28
N GLU A 259 -2.51 -3.77 6.55
CA GLU A 259 -1.29 -4.32 5.97
C GLU A 259 -0.21 -4.57 7.03
N GLN A 260 0.55 -5.64 6.80
CA GLN A 260 1.75 -5.97 7.56
C GLN A 260 2.73 -6.64 6.61
N ASP A 261 3.80 -5.97 6.22
CA ASP A 261 4.78 -6.58 5.33
C ASP A 261 5.41 -7.77 6.02
N THR A 262 5.23 -8.93 5.41
CA THR A 262 5.60 -10.22 5.99
C THR A 262 6.50 -11.00 5.03
N ILE A 263 7.60 -11.53 5.55
CA ILE A 263 8.47 -12.46 4.83
C ILE A 263 8.39 -13.82 5.52
N LEU A 264 7.86 -14.82 4.82
CA LEU A 264 7.78 -16.18 5.30
C LEU A 264 9.02 -16.95 4.84
N ALA A 265 9.79 -17.51 5.78
CA ALA A 265 10.94 -18.36 5.44
C ALA A 265 10.52 -19.69 4.80
N GLU A 266 9.38 -20.23 5.23
CA GLU A 266 8.77 -21.48 4.76
C GLU A 266 7.25 -21.45 4.97
N ALA A 267 6.56 -22.48 4.52
CA ALA A 267 5.13 -22.64 4.78
C ALA A 267 4.85 -22.65 6.29
N PRO A 268 3.89 -21.84 6.79
CA PRO A 268 3.54 -21.81 8.21
C PRO A 268 3.08 -23.19 8.70
N SER A 269 3.56 -23.58 9.87
CA SER A 269 3.15 -24.83 10.56
C SER A 269 2.05 -24.60 11.60
N ASP A 270 1.70 -23.35 11.85
CA ASP A 270 0.63 -22.89 12.76
C ASP A 270 -0.31 -21.91 12.04
N GLU A 271 -1.06 -21.08 12.77
CA GLU A 271 -1.92 -20.06 12.16
C GLU A 271 -1.16 -19.03 11.28
N GLY A 272 0.16 -18.88 11.51
CA GLY A 272 0.99 -17.98 10.71
C GLY A 272 0.48 -16.54 10.68
N PRO A 273 0.48 -15.89 9.50
CA PRO A 273 0.07 -14.49 9.36
C PRO A 273 -1.38 -14.21 9.74
N VAL A 274 -2.30 -15.17 9.59
CA VAL A 274 -3.73 -14.94 9.86
C VAL A 274 -4.00 -14.54 11.32
N ARG A 275 -3.18 -15.00 12.26
CA ARG A 275 -3.26 -14.60 13.68
C ARG A 275 -3.01 -13.10 13.83
N ASP A 276 -1.98 -12.59 13.20
CA ASP A 276 -1.56 -11.19 13.29
C ASP A 276 -2.56 -10.27 12.59
N VAL A 277 -3.08 -10.68 11.42
CA VAL A 277 -4.13 -9.94 10.71
C VAL A 277 -5.43 -9.93 11.53
N ARG A 278 -5.79 -11.05 12.18
CA ARG A 278 -6.96 -11.09 13.07
C ARG A 278 -6.84 -10.07 14.19
N ALA A 279 -5.69 -10.02 14.87
CA ALA A 279 -5.42 -9.05 15.92
C ALA A 279 -5.51 -7.60 15.40
N SER A 280 -4.96 -7.34 14.21
CA SER A 280 -5.01 -6.04 13.55
C SER A 280 -6.43 -5.60 13.22
N VAL A 281 -7.26 -6.49 12.66
CA VAL A 281 -8.66 -6.21 12.34
C VAL A 281 -9.49 -5.96 13.61
N GLU A 282 -9.26 -6.74 14.67
CA GLU A 282 -9.93 -6.55 15.96
C GLU A 282 -9.56 -5.21 16.60
N TYR A 283 -8.26 -4.87 16.60
CA TYR A 283 -7.79 -3.56 17.07
C TYR A 283 -8.41 -2.42 16.27
N LEU A 284 -8.34 -2.47 14.93
CA LEU A 284 -8.88 -1.41 14.08
C LEU A 284 -10.36 -1.18 14.31
N ARG A 285 -11.16 -2.25 14.43
CA ARG A 285 -12.60 -2.16 14.77
C ARG A 285 -12.86 -1.53 16.13
N SER A 286 -11.90 -1.58 17.05
CA SER A 286 -12.05 -1.00 18.38
C SER A 286 -11.80 0.51 18.42
N VAL A 287 -11.09 1.05 17.41
CA VAL A 287 -10.70 2.47 17.33
C VAL A 287 -11.46 3.27 16.27
N LEU A 288 -12.17 2.58 15.34
CA LEU A 288 -13.08 3.17 14.36
C LEU A 288 -14.50 3.31 14.92
#